data_58fa6cc6a5f2c24c3b0631c98ee7f2f2
#
_entry.id   58fa6cc6a5f2c24c3b0631c98ee7f2f2
#
_cell.length_a   1.000
_cell.length_b   1.000
_cell.length_c   1.000
_cell.angle_alpha   90.00
_cell.angle_beta   90.00
_cell.angle_gamma   90.00
#
_symmetry.space_group_name_H-M   'P 1'
#
loop_
_entity.id
_entity.type
_entity.pdbx_description
1 polymer ?
#
loop_
_entity_poly.entity_id
_entity_poly.type
_entity_poly.pdbx_seq_one_letter_code
_entity_poly.pdbx_strand_id
1 'polypeptide(L)' 'MAHDFGPYGVRVNAIAPGEVETDILSDGTDQIIAGLPLRRIGQPNEVANAIYFLCSKNSSYVTGSEISINGGQHV' A
#
# COMPACT_ATOMS: atom_id res chain seq x y z
N MET A 1 5.53 -17.35 1.12
CA MET A 1 6.88 -16.82 1.46
C MET A 1 7.06 -16.57 2.95
N ALA A 2 6.07 -16.03 3.64
CA ALA A 2 6.20 -15.79 5.08
C ALA A 2 6.45 -17.08 5.89
N HIS A 3 5.78 -18.18 5.54
CA HIS A 3 5.99 -19.47 6.18
C HIS A 3 7.41 -20.00 6.00
N ASP A 4 7.98 -19.80 4.82
CA ASP A 4 9.31 -20.33 4.50
C ASP A 4 10.41 -19.55 5.22
N PHE A 5 10.24 -18.24 5.37
CA PHE A 5 11.28 -17.37 5.91
C PHE A 5 11.08 -17.02 7.38
N GLY A 6 9.88 -17.22 7.93
CA GLY A 6 9.60 -16.93 9.33
C GLY A 6 10.54 -17.59 10.30
N PRO A 7 10.86 -18.92 10.13
CA PRO A 7 11.79 -19.60 11.03
C PRO A 7 13.20 -19.01 11.09
N TYR A 8 13.56 -18.22 10.09
CA TYR A 8 14.87 -17.55 10.03
C TYR A 8 14.80 -16.11 10.55
N GLY A 9 13.68 -15.69 11.11
CA GLY A 9 13.52 -14.33 11.59
C GLY A 9 13.32 -13.31 10.49
N VAL A 10 12.94 -13.75 9.29
CA VAL A 10 12.71 -12.87 8.15
C VAL A 10 11.21 -12.67 7.96
N ARG A 11 10.77 -11.41 7.91
CA ARG A 11 9.37 -11.06 7.66
C ARG A 11 9.16 -10.74 6.19
N VAL A 12 8.03 -11.18 5.65
CA VAL A 12 7.67 -10.96 4.26
C VAL A 12 6.25 -10.42 4.21
N ASN A 13 6.09 -9.21 3.69
CA ASN A 13 4.80 -8.55 3.55
C ASN A 13 4.69 -7.96 2.15
N ALA A 14 3.48 -7.56 1.78
CA ALA A 14 3.20 -6.97 0.48
C ALA A 14 2.42 -5.67 0.63
N ILE A 15 2.62 -4.77 -0.32
CA ILE A 15 1.84 -3.54 -0.45
C ILE A 15 1.04 -3.65 -1.75
N ALA A 16 -0.24 -3.35 -1.67
CA ALA A 16 -1.13 -3.28 -2.83
C ALA A 16 -1.60 -1.83 -2.99
N PRO A 17 -0.89 -1.00 -3.75
CA PRO A 17 -1.30 0.38 -3.96
C PRO A 17 -2.47 0.47 -4.95
N GLY A 18 -3.33 1.46 -4.75
CA GLY A 18 -4.35 1.84 -5.71
C GLY A 18 -3.86 2.99 -6.58
N GLU A 19 -4.75 3.96 -6.84
CA GLU A 19 -4.40 5.12 -7.65
C GLU A 19 -3.47 6.06 -6.87
N VAL A 20 -2.30 6.29 -7.43
CA VAL A 20 -1.28 7.16 -6.86
C VAL A 20 -0.90 8.20 -7.91
N GLU A 21 -0.72 9.44 -7.48
CA GLU A 21 -0.35 10.52 -8.38
C GLU A 21 1.01 10.25 -9.00
N THR A 22 1.04 10.26 -10.33
CA THR A 22 2.26 10.09 -11.13
C THR A 22 2.15 10.98 -12.35
N ASP A 23 3.27 11.19 -13.05
CA ASP A 23 3.30 12.00 -14.26
C ASP A 23 2.55 11.37 -15.44
N ILE A 24 2.18 10.10 -15.32
CA ILE A 24 1.50 9.35 -16.38
C ILE A 24 0.00 9.21 -16.17
N LEU A 25 -0.57 9.83 -15.15
CA LEU A 25 -2.03 9.82 -14.98
C LEU A 25 -2.68 10.56 -16.13
N SER A 26 -3.66 9.89 -16.76
CA SER A 26 -4.33 10.39 -17.96
C SER A 26 -5.67 11.05 -17.61
N ASP A 27 -6.36 11.53 -18.65
CA ASP A 27 -7.72 12.05 -18.54
C ASP A 27 -8.64 11.00 -17.94
N GLY A 28 -9.66 11.43 -17.21
CA GLY A 28 -10.58 10.52 -16.53
C GLY A 28 -10.24 10.32 -15.05
N THR A 29 -9.15 10.91 -14.57
CA THR A 29 -8.74 10.86 -13.18
C THR A 29 -9.84 11.37 -12.24
N ASP A 30 -10.56 12.42 -12.65
CA ASP A 30 -11.65 12.98 -11.85
C ASP A 30 -12.77 11.97 -11.59
N GLN A 31 -13.07 11.13 -12.57
CA GLN A 31 -14.08 10.07 -12.40
C GLN A 31 -13.59 9.00 -11.41
N ILE A 32 -12.32 8.66 -11.47
CA ILE A 32 -11.70 7.72 -10.53
C ILE A 32 -11.79 8.29 -9.12
N ILE A 33 -11.40 9.55 -8.94
CA ILE A 33 -11.45 10.24 -7.65
C ILE A 33 -12.85 10.21 -7.07
N ALA A 34 -13.86 10.51 -7.89
CA ALA A 34 -15.25 10.53 -7.44
C ALA A 34 -15.74 9.18 -6.94
N GLY A 35 -15.15 8.08 -7.45
CA GLY A 35 -15.48 6.72 -7.03
C GLY A 35 -14.73 6.22 -5.81
N LEU A 36 -13.72 6.96 -5.33
CA LEU A 36 -12.93 6.54 -4.18
C LEU A 36 -13.59 6.99 -2.87
N PRO A 37 -13.65 6.11 -1.85
CA PRO A 37 -14.18 6.51 -0.54
C PRO A 37 -13.47 7.73 0.05
N LEU A 38 -12.15 7.84 -0.07
CA LEU A 38 -11.42 9.02 0.43
C LEU A 38 -11.44 10.20 -0.53
N ARG A 39 -12.01 10.03 -1.73
CA ARG A 39 -12.24 11.12 -2.69
C ARG A 39 -10.96 11.84 -3.11
N ARG A 40 -9.84 11.13 -3.12
CA ARG A 40 -8.58 11.68 -3.60
C ARG A 40 -7.65 10.57 -4.06
N ILE A 41 -6.70 10.93 -4.91
CA ILE A 41 -5.61 10.05 -5.32
C ILE A 41 -4.54 10.09 -4.23
N GLY A 42 -3.92 8.94 -3.97
CA GLY A 42 -2.81 8.88 -3.03
C GLY A 42 -1.55 9.57 -3.58
N GLN A 43 -0.67 9.94 -2.67
CA GLN A 43 0.64 10.49 -3.00
C GLN A 43 1.69 9.39 -2.88
N PRO A 44 2.78 9.45 -3.66
CA PRO A 44 3.85 8.44 -3.56
C PRO A 44 4.42 8.29 -2.16
N ASN A 45 4.51 9.37 -1.39
CA ASN A 45 5.03 9.29 -0.02
C ASN A 45 4.10 8.52 0.90
N GLU A 46 2.81 8.44 0.61
CA GLU A 46 1.88 7.65 1.42
C GLU A 46 2.15 6.15 1.27
N VAL A 47 2.49 5.71 0.06
CA VAL A 47 2.93 4.33 -0.18
C VAL A 47 4.30 4.09 0.46
N ALA A 48 5.22 5.03 0.30
CA ALA A 48 6.56 4.93 0.88
C ALA A 48 6.54 4.86 2.39
N ASN A 49 5.65 5.60 3.05
CA ASN A 49 5.50 5.56 4.50
C ASN A 49 5.05 4.17 4.99
N ALA A 50 4.16 3.52 4.25
CA ALA A 50 3.72 2.16 4.60
C ALA A 50 4.87 1.16 4.45
N ILE A 51 5.66 1.29 3.39
CA ILE A 51 6.83 0.45 3.18
C ILE A 51 7.84 0.65 4.31
N TYR A 52 8.09 1.91 4.68
CA TYR A 52 8.99 2.23 5.78
C TYR A 52 8.53 1.60 7.09
N PHE A 53 7.22 1.69 7.38
CA PHE A 53 6.66 1.05 8.58
C PHE A 53 6.93 -0.45 8.58
N LEU A 54 6.69 -1.13 7.45
CA LEU A 54 6.87 -2.57 7.36
C LEU A 54 8.34 -2.98 7.48
N CYS A 55 9.27 -2.09 7.13
CA CYS A 55 10.70 -2.34 7.27
C CYS A 55 11.23 -2.00 8.66
N SER A 56 10.42 -1.36 9.50
CA SER A 56 10.85 -0.88 10.80
C SER A 56 10.55 -1.87 11.92
N LYS A 57 11.12 -1.62 13.09
CA LYS A 57 10.85 -2.40 14.30
C LYS A 57 9.39 -2.26 14.76
N ASN A 58 8.70 -1.19 14.34
CA ASN A 58 7.32 -0.97 14.73
C ASN A 58 6.37 -2.03 14.17
N SER A 59 6.80 -2.78 13.16
CA SER A 59 6.03 -3.88 12.58
C SER A 59 6.66 -5.24 12.86
N SER A 60 7.38 -5.39 13.96
CA SER A 60 8.19 -6.57 14.25
C SER A 60 7.41 -7.87 14.33
N TYR A 61 6.10 -7.82 14.59
CA TYR A 61 5.25 -9.01 14.64
C TYR A 61 4.32 -9.12 13.42
N VAL A 62 4.61 -8.37 12.36
CA VAL A 62 3.80 -8.35 11.13
C VAL A 62 4.54 -9.12 10.04
N THR A 63 3.96 -10.23 9.60
CA THR A 63 4.48 -11.00 8.46
C THR A 63 3.31 -11.69 7.77
N GLY A 64 3.45 -11.95 6.49
CA GLY A 64 2.40 -12.58 5.71
C GLY A 64 1.22 -11.67 5.40
N SER A 65 1.34 -10.37 5.64
CA SER A 65 0.25 -9.41 5.45
C SER A 65 0.33 -8.75 4.09
N GLU A 66 -0.84 -8.34 3.59
CA GLU A 66 -0.95 -7.45 2.45
C GLU A 66 -1.67 -6.20 2.91
N ILE A 67 -1.02 -5.04 2.75
CA ILE A 67 -1.60 -3.76 3.14
C ILE A 67 -2.08 -3.04 1.87
N SER A 68 -3.37 -2.74 1.82
CA SER A 68 -3.96 -2.00 0.72
C SER A 68 -3.87 -0.51 1.00
N ILE A 69 -3.26 0.23 0.06
CA ILE A 69 -3.08 1.68 0.15
C ILE A 69 -3.84 2.28 -1.04
N ASN A 70 -5.16 2.35 -0.93
CA ASN A 70 -6.01 2.63 -2.10
C ASN A 70 -7.18 3.57 -1.80
N GLY A 71 -7.20 4.24 -0.66
CA GLY A 71 -8.29 5.15 -0.32
C GLY A 71 -9.64 4.46 -0.22
N GLY A 72 -9.67 3.14 -0.06
CA GLY A 72 -10.90 2.35 0.01
C GLY A 72 -11.43 1.89 -1.35
N GLN A 73 -10.61 1.96 -2.40
CA GLN A 73 -11.03 1.71 -3.79
C GLN A 73 -11.76 0.38 -3.98
N HIS A 74 -11.43 -0.65 -3.21
CA HIS A 74 -12.00 -1.98 -3.35
C HIS A 74 -12.87 -2.41 -2.16
N VAL A 75 -13.39 -1.45 -1.44
CA VAL A 75 -14.26 -1.70 -0.30
C VAL A 75 -15.73 -1.58 -0.67
#